data_96c28126900dc619a181a8a3b506350e
#
_entry.id   96c28126900dc619a181a8a3b506350e
#
_cell.length_a   1.000
_cell.length_b   1.000
_cell.length_c   1.000
_cell.angle_alpha   90.00
_cell.angle_beta   90.00
_cell.angle_gamma   90.00
#
_symmetry.space_group_name_H-M   'P 1'
#
loop_
_entity.id
_entity.type
_entity.pdbx_description
1 polymer ?
#
loop_
_entity_poly.entity_id
_entity_poly.type
_entity_poly.pdbx_seq_one_letter_code
_entity_poly.pdbx_strand_id
1 'polypeptide(L)'
;VFGANDGLVSNVSLIVGFAGGGADSSVVRLAGLAGAIAGSISMAAGEWVSVSAQNDLIQRELAVERRELIHNPSSETSELADMYEAHGMSRSHALTAAEQVMRQPESALAVHAREELGIDPHDLPSPWRAAALSFVCFLVGALLPVIPWLFDVSGSAPTITSLVIGGVAAGVIGAAIGRRAERNLAWFVVRQVLI
;
A
#
# COMPACT_ATOMS: atom_id res chain seq x y z
N VAL A 1 -7.02 2.81 0.54
CA VAL A 1 -7.45 3.24 1.89
C VAL A 1 -6.40 4.15 2.52
N PHE A 2 -5.13 3.73 2.56
CA PHE A 2 -4.05 4.50 3.18
C PHE A 2 -3.88 5.89 2.53
N GLY A 3 -3.74 5.94 1.21
CA GLY A 3 -3.60 7.21 0.47
C GLY A 3 -4.77 8.17 0.65
N ALA A 4 -6.02 7.66 0.72
CA ALA A 4 -7.18 8.52 0.94
C ALA A 4 -7.20 9.15 2.34
N ASN A 5 -6.77 8.39 3.35
CA ASN A 5 -6.66 8.91 4.71
C ASN A 5 -5.55 9.98 4.81
N ASP A 6 -4.39 9.71 4.21
CA ASP A 6 -3.27 10.65 4.21
C ASP A 6 -3.63 11.97 3.51
N GLY A 7 -4.26 11.89 2.32
CA GLY A 7 -4.75 13.07 1.62
C GLY A 7 -5.78 13.86 2.42
N LEU A 8 -6.68 13.17 3.11
CA LEU A 8 -7.70 13.78 3.95
C LEU A 8 -7.07 14.56 5.12
N VAL A 9 -6.23 13.90 5.91
CA VAL A 9 -5.62 14.47 7.12
C VAL A 9 -4.67 15.62 6.77
N SER A 10 -3.79 15.39 5.79
CA SER A 10 -2.83 16.40 5.34
C SER A 10 -3.54 17.68 4.86
N ASN A 11 -4.60 17.51 4.07
CA ASN A 11 -5.27 18.66 3.49
C ASN A 11 -6.24 19.36 4.45
N VAL A 12 -6.90 18.65 5.37
CA VAL A 12 -7.63 19.25 6.49
C VAL A 12 -6.68 20.11 7.32
N SER A 13 -5.52 19.59 7.67
CA SER A 13 -4.52 20.30 8.47
C SER A 13 -4.02 21.57 7.77
N LEU A 14 -3.76 21.49 6.46
CA LEU A 14 -3.36 22.62 5.64
C LEU A 14 -4.45 23.71 5.62
N ILE A 15 -5.69 23.33 5.36
CA ILE A 15 -6.85 24.24 5.30
C ILE A 15 -7.06 24.93 6.65
N VAL A 16 -7.05 24.17 7.74
CA VAL A 16 -7.24 24.72 9.10
C VAL A 16 -6.08 25.63 9.48
N GLY A 17 -4.83 25.29 9.09
CA GLY A 17 -3.67 26.14 9.32
C GLY A 17 -3.78 27.50 8.63
N PHE A 18 -4.11 27.53 7.33
CA PHE A 18 -4.29 28.79 6.59
C PHE A 18 -5.49 29.59 7.08
N ALA A 19 -6.64 28.98 7.30
CA ALA A 19 -7.84 29.63 7.79
C ALA A 19 -7.66 30.18 9.22
N GLY A 20 -7.01 29.42 10.09
CA GLY A 20 -6.67 29.83 11.46
C GLY A 20 -5.65 30.94 11.52
N GLY A 21 -4.75 31.03 10.52
CA GLY A 21 -3.82 32.15 10.33
C GLY A 21 -4.46 33.43 9.76
N GLY A 22 -5.76 33.41 9.49
CA GLY A 22 -6.49 34.58 8.97
C GLY A 22 -6.31 34.81 7.46
N ALA A 23 -5.94 33.79 6.69
CA ALA A 23 -5.85 33.89 5.25
C ALA A 23 -7.23 34.04 4.59
N ASP A 24 -7.26 34.80 3.48
CA ASP A 24 -8.48 34.96 2.69
C ASP A 24 -8.96 33.62 2.11
N SER A 25 -10.29 33.49 1.92
CA SER A 25 -10.90 32.26 1.39
C SER A 25 -10.30 31.81 0.05
N SER A 26 -9.88 32.73 -0.80
CA SER A 26 -9.22 32.47 -2.07
C SER A 26 -7.83 31.81 -1.88
N VAL A 27 -7.10 32.25 -0.85
CA VAL A 27 -5.77 31.68 -0.50
C VAL A 27 -5.93 30.30 0.10
N VAL A 28 -6.90 30.10 1.00
CA VAL A 28 -7.19 28.78 1.60
C VAL A 28 -7.59 27.79 0.51
N ARG A 29 -8.47 28.18 -0.41
CA ARG A 29 -8.87 27.36 -1.57
C ARG A 29 -7.69 26.99 -2.45
N LEU A 30 -6.85 27.96 -2.79
CA LEU A 30 -5.67 27.73 -3.62
C LEU A 30 -4.68 26.80 -2.91
N ALA A 31 -4.44 27.00 -1.61
CA ALA A 31 -3.57 26.13 -0.82
C ALA A 31 -4.10 24.69 -0.76
N GLY A 32 -5.41 24.51 -0.54
CA GLY A 32 -6.04 23.18 -0.52
C GLY A 32 -5.94 22.47 -1.87
N LEU A 33 -6.19 23.17 -2.98
CA LEU A 33 -6.04 22.59 -4.33
C LEU A 33 -4.58 22.26 -4.65
N ALA A 34 -3.67 23.18 -4.35
CA ALA A 34 -2.25 22.95 -4.56
C ALA A 34 -1.72 21.80 -3.72
N GLY A 35 -2.15 21.69 -2.45
CA GLY A 35 -1.82 20.58 -1.55
C GLY A 35 -2.34 19.26 -2.05
N ALA A 36 -3.59 19.21 -2.56
CA ALA A 36 -4.17 18.01 -3.14
C ALA A 36 -3.36 17.51 -4.35
N ILE A 37 -3.00 18.39 -5.26
CA ILE A 37 -2.22 18.04 -6.47
C ILE A 37 -0.80 17.64 -6.10
N ALA A 38 -0.09 18.47 -5.34
CA ALA A 38 1.30 18.21 -4.98
C ALA A 38 1.46 16.94 -4.15
N GLY A 39 0.57 16.72 -3.17
CA GLY A 39 0.56 15.51 -2.35
C GLY A 39 0.26 14.26 -3.16
N SER A 40 -0.69 14.32 -4.10
CA SER A 40 -1.01 13.19 -4.99
C SER A 40 0.17 12.80 -5.86
N ILE A 41 0.89 13.76 -6.43
CA ILE A 41 2.10 13.53 -7.24
C ILE A 41 3.20 12.93 -6.38
N SER A 42 3.45 13.50 -5.20
CA SER A 42 4.48 13.04 -4.27
C SER A 42 4.23 11.60 -3.84
N MET A 43 2.98 11.28 -3.45
CA MET A 43 2.61 9.94 -3.02
C MET A 43 2.71 8.92 -4.16
N ALA A 44 2.27 9.28 -5.37
CA ALA A 44 2.40 8.43 -6.54
C ALA A 44 3.88 8.14 -6.89
N ALA A 45 4.73 9.15 -6.83
CA ALA A 45 6.16 9.00 -7.09
C ALA A 45 6.83 8.11 -6.03
N GLY A 46 6.51 8.31 -4.74
CA GLY A 46 7.00 7.48 -3.64
C GLY A 46 6.59 6.02 -3.77
N GLU A 47 5.33 5.76 -4.11
CA GLU A 47 4.81 4.41 -4.31
C GLU A 47 5.48 3.73 -5.52
N TRP A 48 5.64 4.45 -6.63
CA TRP A 48 6.34 3.92 -7.80
C TRP A 48 7.77 3.51 -7.47
N VAL A 49 8.52 4.38 -6.79
CA VAL A 49 9.90 4.10 -6.37
C VAL A 49 9.96 2.90 -5.42
N SER A 50 9.06 2.86 -4.44
CA SER A 50 9.01 1.78 -3.44
C SER A 50 8.74 0.41 -4.09
N VAL A 51 7.73 0.32 -4.95
CA VAL A 51 7.38 -0.94 -5.64
C VAL A 51 8.46 -1.33 -6.65
N SER A 52 9.06 -0.35 -7.35
CA SER A 52 10.18 -0.62 -8.27
C SER A 52 11.38 -1.19 -7.52
N ALA A 53 11.77 -0.58 -6.40
CA ALA A 53 12.89 -1.06 -5.59
C ALA A 53 12.65 -2.46 -5.01
N GLN A 54 11.41 -2.74 -4.58
CA GLN A 54 11.03 -4.09 -4.15
C GLN A 54 11.17 -5.11 -5.28
N ASN A 55 10.68 -4.77 -6.47
CA ASN A 55 10.79 -5.65 -7.65
C ASN A 55 12.26 -5.89 -8.04
N ASP A 56 13.11 -4.86 -7.97
CA ASP A 56 14.55 -4.99 -8.26
C ASP A 56 15.24 -5.95 -7.28
N LEU A 57 14.89 -5.87 -5.98
CA LEU A 57 15.40 -6.81 -4.98
C LEU A 57 14.92 -8.25 -5.26
N ILE A 58 13.64 -8.44 -5.54
CA ILE A 58 13.08 -9.75 -5.90
C ILE A 58 13.77 -10.33 -7.13
N GLN A 59 13.96 -9.54 -8.17
CA GLN A 59 14.65 -9.98 -9.39
C GLN A 59 16.10 -10.40 -9.11
N ARG A 60 16.76 -9.70 -8.19
CA ARG A 60 18.11 -10.06 -7.74
C ARG A 60 18.12 -11.42 -7.03
N GLU A 61 17.22 -11.64 -6.08
CA GLU A 61 17.12 -12.91 -5.36
C GLU A 61 16.79 -14.07 -6.32
N LEU A 62 15.82 -13.87 -7.23
CA LEU A 62 15.52 -14.87 -8.27
C LEU A 62 16.72 -15.17 -9.18
N ALA A 63 17.58 -14.19 -9.44
CA ALA A 63 18.81 -14.41 -10.23
C ALA A 63 19.87 -15.17 -9.45
N VAL A 64 19.93 -15.03 -8.13
CA VAL A 64 20.76 -15.84 -7.24
C VAL A 64 20.26 -17.28 -7.24
N GLU A 65 18.98 -17.47 -6.93
CA GLU A 65 18.30 -18.77 -6.88
C GLU A 65 18.49 -19.56 -8.18
N ARG A 66 18.27 -18.91 -9.32
CA ARG A 66 18.49 -19.55 -10.63
C ARG A 66 19.95 -20.05 -10.81
N ARG A 67 20.93 -19.34 -10.26
CA ARG A 67 22.34 -19.75 -10.31
C ARG A 67 22.61 -20.95 -9.40
N GLU A 68 22.02 -20.96 -8.19
CA GLU A 68 22.16 -22.08 -7.26
C GLU A 68 21.55 -23.34 -7.84
N LEU A 69 20.35 -23.26 -8.39
CA LEU A 69 19.67 -24.38 -9.08
C LEU A 69 20.53 -24.99 -10.22
N ILE A 70 21.35 -24.18 -10.89
CA ILE A 70 22.24 -24.64 -11.97
C ILE A 70 23.54 -25.23 -11.43
N HIS A 71 24.15 -24.60 -10.42
CA HIS A 71 25.49 -24.97 -9.96
C HIS A 71 25.48 -26.00 -8.84
N ASN A 72 24.43 -26.00 -8.01
CA ASN A 72 24.31 -26.83 -6.80
C ASN A 72 23.01 -27.62 -6.74
N PRO A 73 22.55 -28.31 -7.83
CA PRO A 73 21.21 -28.88 -7.89
C PRO A 73 20.93 -29.93 -6.81
N SER A 74 21.93 -30.62 -6.31
CA SER A 74 21.77 -31.61 -5.22
C SER A 74 21.49 -30.94 -3.86
N SER A 75 22.12 -29.78 -3.61
CA SER A 75 21.87 -28.98 -2.42
C SER A 75 20.44 -28.46 -2.43
N GLU A 76 20.06 -27.86 -3.54
CA GLU A 76 18.71 -27.28 -3.76
C GLU A 76 17.61 -28.36 -3.64
N THR A 77 17.86 -29.57 -4.17
CA THR A 77 16.93 -30.71 -3.98
C THR A 77 16.74 -31.04 -2.50
N SER A 78 17.86 -31.04 -1.73
CA SER A 78 17.80 -31.33 -0.29
C SER A 78 17.08 -30.22 0.47
N GLU A 79 17.35 -28.97 0.14
CA GLU A 79 16.71 -27.79 0.75
C GLU A 79 15.20 -27.79 0.52
N LEU A 80 14.75 -28.03 -0.71
CA LEU A 80 13.34 -28.15 -1.02
C LEU A 80 12.70 -29.32 -0.28
N ALA A 81 13.40 -30.44 -0.13
CA ALA A 81 12.92 -31.57 0.65
C ALA A 81 12.81 -31.22 2.15
N ASP A 82 13.74 -30.44 2.71
CA ASP A 82 13.70 -29.97 4.09
C ASP A 82 12.47 -29.06 4.32
N MET A 83 12.16 -28.17 3.36
CA MET A 83 10.95 -27.33 3.41
C MET A 83 9.68 -28.17 3.41
N TYR A 84 9.57 -29.17 2.54
CA TYR A 84 8.42 -30.09 2.52
C TYR A 84 8.30 -30.92 3.78
N GLU A 85 9.42 -31.34 4.39
CA GLU A 85 9.42 -32.02 5.67
C GLU A 85 8.93 -31.12 6.80
N ALA A 86 9.31 -29.83 6.80
CA ALA A 86 8.81 -28.84 7.73
C ALA A 86 7.27 -28.64 7.60
N HIS A 87 6.71 -28.86 6.42
CA HIS A 87 5.26 -28.87 6.16
C HIS A 87 4.57 -30.21 6.53
N GLY A 88 5.31 -31.16 7.11
CA GLY A 88 4.75 -32.42 7.64
C GLY A 88 4.85 -33.62 6.71
N MET A 89 5.58 -33.54 5.60
CA MET A 89 5.88 -34.71 4.78
C MET A 89 6.91 -35.60 5.47
N SER A 90 6.83 -36.92 5.22
CA SER A 90 7.93 -37.82 5.60
C SER A 90 9.16 -37.55 4.70
N ARG A 91 10.37 -37.70 5.25
CA ARG A 91 11.63 -37.46 4.51
C ARG A 91 11.66 -38.14 3.13
N SER A 92 11.21 -39.39 3.06
CA SER A 92 11.20 -40.12 1.80
C SER A 92 10.26 -39.54 0.75
N HIS A 93 9.09 -39.06 1.15
CA HIS A 93 8.14 -38.44 0.24
C HIS A 93 8.60 -37.04 -0.17
N ALA A 94 9.15 -36.29 0.79
CA ALA A 94 9.70 -34.96 0.55
C ALA A 94 10.83 -34.98 -0.50
N LEU A 95 11.79 -35.91 -0.37
CA LEU A 95 12.87 -36.10 -1.35
C LEU A 95 12.31 -36.47 -2.74
N THR A 96 11.37 -37.41 -2.80
CA THR A 96 10.78 -37.80 -4.08
C THR A 96 10.06 -36.63 -4.75
N ALA A 97 9.33 -35.83 -3.98
CA ALA A 97 8.63 -34.64 -4.49
C ALA A 97 9.62 -33.58 -4.99
N ALA A 98 10.66 -33.29 -4.20
CA ALA A 98 11.72 -32.34 -4.57
C ALA A 98 12.42 -32.77 -5.87
N GLU A 99 12.83 -34.04 -5.98
CA GLU A 99 13.42 -34.57 -7.21
C GLU A 99 12.52 -34.42 -8.45
N GLN A 100 11.21 -34.57 -8.28
CA GLN A 100 10.25 -34.37 -9.39
C GLN A 100 10.15 -32.92 -9.82
N VAL A 101 10.11 -31.99 -8.87
CA VAL A 101 10.10 -30.54 -9.15
C VAL A 101 11.39 -30.13 -9.86
N MET A 102 12.54 -30.60 -9.39
CA MET A 102 13.85 -30.26 -9.94
C MET A 102 14.08 -30.74 -11.37
N ARG A 103 13.27 -31.65 -11.90
CA ARG A 103 13.36 -32.07 -13.30
C ARG A 103 12.99 -30.99 -14.32
N GLN A 104 12.26 -29.96 -13.90
CA GLN A 104 11.81 -28.86 -14.74
C GLN A 104 12.36 -27.53 -14.21
N PRO A 105 13.38 -26.94 -14.82
CA PRO A 105 14.07 -25.76 -14.27
C PRO A 105 13.15 -24.56 -13.97
N GLU A 106 12.18 -24.29 -14.84
CA GLU A 106 11.24 -23.18 -14.61
C GLU A 106 10.27 -23.46 -13.45
N SER A 107 9.84 -24.71 -13.28
CA SER A 107 9.03 -25.12 -12.14
C SER A 107 9.85 -25.12 -10.85
N ALA A 108 11.11 -25.54 -10.91
CA ALA A 108 12.00 -25.54 -9.76
C ALA A 108 12.17 -24.11 -9.24
N LEU A 109 12.53 -23.15 -10.10
CA LEU A 109 12.67 -21.75 -9.71
C LEU A 109 11.36 -21.18 -9.10
N ALA A 110 10.21 -21.46 -9.72
CA ALA A 110 8.94 -20.95 -9.23
C ALA A 110 8.54 -21.56 -7.88
N VAL A 111 8.86 -22.83 -7.64
CA VAL A 111 8.58 -23.51 -6.38
C VAL A 111 9.51 -23.01 -5.29
N HIS A 112 10.83 -22.93 -5.52
CA HIS A 112 11.79 -22.38 -4.56
C HIS A 112 11.43 -20.95 -4.17
N ALA A 113 11.13 -20.08 -5.15
CA ALA A 113 10.72 -18.71 -4.88
C ALA A 113 9.45 -18.62 -4.00
N ARG A 114 8.51 -19.55 -4.14
CA ARG A 114 7.30 -19.59 -3.31
C ARG A 114 7.55 -20.12 -1.91
N GLU A 115 8.33 -21.20 -1.80
CA GLU A 115 8.59 -21.86 -0.52
C GLU A 115 9.58 -21.07 0.34
N GLU A 116 10.63 -20.51 -0.25
CA GLU A 116 11.69 -19.79 0.44
C GLU A 116 11.37 -18.31 0.62
N LEU A 117 10.97 -17.62 -0.46
CA LEU A 117 10.76 -16.17 -0.47
C LEU A 117 9.29 -15.76 -0.31
N GLY A 118 8.35 -16.71 -0.41
CA GLY A 118 6.93 -16.44 -0.36
C GLY A 118 6.42 -15.63 -1.58
N ILE A 119 7.10 -15.71 -2.73
CA ILE A 119 6.87 -14.85 -3.90
C ILE A 119 6.49 -15.70 -5.11
N ASP A 120 5.52 -15.22 -5.89
CA ASP A 120 5.29 -15.74 -7.23
C ASP A 120 6.10 -14.93 -8.25
N PRO A 121 7.12 -15.52 -8.93
CA PRO A 121 7.93 -14.81 -9.92
C PRO A 121 7.13 -14.28 -11.11
N HIS A 122 5.94 -14.82 -11.36
CA HIS A 122 5.08 -14.45 -12.48
C HIS A 122 4.06 -13.36 -12.12
N ASP A 123 3.89 -13.02 -10.84
CA ASP A 123 2.89 -12.04 -10.37
C ASP A 123 3.51 -10.95 -9.51
N LEU A 124 4.50 -10.24 -10.06
CA LEU A 124 5.10 -9.10 -9.40
C LEU A 124 4.20 -7.86 -9.50
N PRO A 125 4.09 -7.05 -8.42
CA PRO A 125 3.25 -5.86 -8.42
C PRO A 125 3.74 -4.82 -9.42
N SER A 126 2.80 -4.23 -10.17
CA SER A 126 3.12 -3.20 -11.15
C SER A 126 3.32 -1.84 -10.48
N PRO A 127 4.52 -1.21 -10.58
CA PRO A 127 4.79 0.12 -10.01
C PRO A 127 3.83 1.20 -10.53
N TRP A 128 3.47 1.14 -11.83
CA TRP A 128 2.56 2.09 -12.44
C TRP A 128 1.12 1.97 -11.92
N ARG A 129 0.64 0.75 -11.68
CA ARG A 129 -0.68 0.52 -11.12
C ARG A 129 -0.74 0.98 -9.66
N ALA A 130 0.31 0.71 -8.88
CA ALA A 130 0.43 1.15 -7.50
C ALA A 130 0.44 2.70 -7.42
N ALA A 131 1.28 3.34 -8.22
CA ALA A 131 1.37 4.80 -8.30
C ALA A 131 0.04 5.47 -8.71
N ALA A 132 -0.61 4.96 -9.75
CA ALA A 132 -1.89 5.49 -10.20
C ALA A 132 -2.98 5.36 -9.14
N LEU A 133 -3.04 4.22 -8.45
CA LEU A 133 -3.99 3.99 -7.36
C LEU A 133 -3.72 4.94 -6.18
N SER A 134 -2.46 5.10 -5.79
CA SER A 134 -2.06 6.02 -4.73
C SER A 134 -2.39 7.47 -5.06
N PHE A 135 -2.11 7.89 -6.31
CA PHE A 135 -2.49 9.23 -6.80
C PHE A 135 -3.98 9.48 -6.64
N VAL A 136 -4.82 8.59 -7.18
CA VAL A 136 -6.28 8.77 -7.16
C VAL A 136 -6.81 8.72 -5.73
N CYS A 137 -6.34 7.79 -4.91
CA CYS A 137 -6.77 7.68 -3.53
C CYS A 137 -6.44 8.94 -2.72
N PHE A 138 -5.20 9.44 -2.83
CA PHE A 138 -4.80 10.67 -2.13
C PHE A 138 -5.60 11.86 -2.62
N LEU A 139 -5.73 12.03 -3.93
CA LEU A 139 -6.48 13.15 -4.53
C LEU A 139 -7.92 13.20 -4.05
N VAL A 140 -8.60 12.06 -4.05
CA VAL A 140 -9.99 11.95 -3.56
C VAL A 140 -10.07 12.35 -2.09
N GLY A 141 -9.19 11.82 -1.24
CA GLY A 141 -9.15 12.17 0.18
C GLY A 141 -8.90 13.67 0.42
N ALA A 142 -7.92 14.23 -0.31
CA ALA A 142 -7.50 15.61 -0.17
C ALA A 142 -8.53 16.63 -0.70
N LEU A 143 -9.33 16.26 -1.70
CA LEU A 143 -10.35 17.17 -2.25
C LEU A 143 -11.58 17.30 -1.36
N LEU A 144 -11.91 16.32 -0.53
CA LEU A 144 -13.09 16.36 0.33
C LEU A 144 -13.14 17.61 1.23
N PRO A 145 -12.11 17.96 1.99
CA PRO A 145 -12.14 19.15 2.84
C PRO A 145 -12.03 20.46 2.06
N VAL A 146 -11.68 20.44 0.76
CA VAL A 146 -11.65 21.64 -0.10
C VAL A 146 -13.04 22.03 -0.57
N ILE A 147 -13.99 21.08 -0.65
CA ILE A 147 -15.34 21.30 -1.20
C ILE A 147 -16.03 22.55 -0.62
N PRO A 148 -16.06 22.79 0.71
CA PRO A 148 -16.73 23.98 1.25
C PRO A 148 -16.11 25.31 0.77
N TRP A 149 -14.83 25.31 0.41
CA TRP A 149 -14.09 26.48 -0.05
C TRP A 149 -14.27 26.80 -1.53
N LEU A 150 -14.96 25.92 -2.27
CA LEU A 150 -15.32 26.18 -3.67
C LEU A 150 -16.54 27.09 -3.79
N PHE A 151 -17.25 27.32 -2.70
CA PHE A 151 -18.42 28.20 -2.61
C PHE A 151 -18.01 29.48 -1.90
N ASP A 152 -18.60 30.62 -2.32
CA ASP A 152 -18.32 31.95 -1.73
C ASP A 152 -19.06 32.11 -0.40
N VAL A 153 -18.68 31.32 0.60
CA VAL A 153 -19.17 31.39 1.97
C VAL A 153 -18.18 32.13 2.85
N SER A 154 -18.61 33.18 3.54
CA SER A 154 -17.80 33.99 4.43
C SER A 154 -17.82 33.50 5.88
N GLY A 155 -16.81 33.85 6.65
CA GLY A 155 -16.70 33.53 8.08
C GLY A 155 -16.10 32.15 8.37
N SER A 156 -16.41 31.62 9.55
CA SER A 156 -15.85 30.32 10.03
C SER A 156 -16.57 29.09 9.47
N ALA A 157 -17.69 29.26 8.77
CA ALA A 157 -18.50 28.15 8.29
C ALA A 157 -17.75 27.17 7.38
N PRO A 158 -16.94 27.60 6.39
CA PRO A 158 -16.19 26.68 5.54
C PRO A 158 -15.19 25.83 6.35
N THR A 159 -14.50 26.45 7.32
CA THR A 159 -13.54 25.73 8.19
C THR A 159 -14.24 24.64 9.01
N ILE A 160 -15.35 24.98 9.66
CA ILE A 160 -16.12 24.02 10.47
C ILE A 160 -16.63 22.88 9.57
N THR A 161 -17.15 23.20 8.40
CA THR A 161 -17.65 22.21 7.45
C THR A 161 -16.52 21.29 6.97
N SER A 162 -15.33 21.82 6.68
CA SER A 162 -14.15 21.00 6.31
C SER A 162 -13.76 20.03 7.41
N LEU A 163 -13.74 20.48 8.67
CA LEU A 163 -13.48 19.63 9.83
C LEU A 163 -14.53 18.52 9.98
N VAL A 164 -15.81 18.86 9.82
CA VAL A 164 -16.90 17.87 9.89
C VAL A 164 -16.78 16.84 8.77
N ILE A 165 -16.57 17.29 7.53
CA ILE A 165 -16.33 16.39 6.38
C ILE A 165 -15.13 15.50 6.63
N GLY A 166 -14.02 16.05 7.13
CA GLY A 166 -12.83 15.31 7.49
C GLY A 166 -13.10 14.23 8.53
N GLY A 167 -13.74 14.59 9.63
CA GLY A 167 -14.11 13.64 10.69
C GLY A 167 -15.05 12.53 10.22
N VAL A 168 -16.08 12.87 9.45
CA VAL A 168 -17.02 11.90 8.88
C VAL A 168 -16.30 10.96 7.90
N ALA A 169 -15.46 11.48 7.01
CA ALA A 169 -14.71 10.69 6.04
C ALA A 169 -13.71 9.75 6.74
N ALA A 170 -12.98 10.25 7.74
CA ALA A 170 -12.10 9.43 8.58
C ALA A 170 -12.89 8.31 9.29
N GLY A 171 -14.07 8.63 9.85
CA GLY A 171 -14.95 7.64 10.48
C GLY A 171 -15.42 6.56 9.50
N VAL A 172 -15.80 6.94 8.28
CA VAL A 172 -16.18 5.99 7.20
C VAL A 172 -15.00 5.08 6.82
N ILE A 173 -13.80 5.65 6.67
CA ILE A 173 -12.58 4.88 6.41
C ILE A 173 -12.31 3.89 7.55
N GLY A 174 -12.38 4.34 8.81
CA GLY A 174 -12.21 3.50 9.98
C GLY A 174 -13.24 2.37 10.03
N ALA A 175 -14.51 2.67 9.74
CA ALA A 175 -15.57 1.68 9.67
C ALA A 175 -15.34 0.62 8.58
N ALA A 176 -14.88 1.06 7.39
CA ALA A 176 -14.57 0.16 6.30
C ALA A 176 -13.41 -0.81 6.63
N ILE A 177 -12.38 -0.31 7.33
CA ILE A 177 -11.26 -1.13 7.80
C ILE A 177 -11.73 -2.12 8.88
N GLY A 178 -12.46 -1.62 9.91
CA GLY A 178 -12.95 -2.44 11.01
C GLY A 178 -13.87 -3.56 10.55
N ARG A 179 -14.71 -3.28 9.54
CA ARG A 179 -15.62 -4.28 8.94
C ARG A 179 -14.85 -5.40 8.22
N ARG A 180 -13.76 -5.06 7.51
CA ARG A 180 -12.93 -6.07 6.83
C ARG A 180 -12.06 -6.87 7.79
N ALA A 181 -11.67 -6.25 8.91
CA ALA A 181 -10.86 -6.89 9.94
C ALA A 181 -11.70 -7.79 10.88
N GLU A 182 -13.03 -7.83 10.74
CA GLU A 182 -13.97 -8.54 11.63
C GLU A 182 -13.74 -8.23 13.12
N ARG A 183 -13.36 -6.98 13.42
CA ARG A 183 -13.04 -6.50 14.75
C ARG A 183 -13.99 -5.39 15.20
N ASN A 184 -13.83 -4.92 16.43
CA ASN A 184 -14.66 -3.88 17.05
C ASN A 184 -14.66 -2.60 16.19
N LEU A 185 -15.76 -2.37 15.49
CA LEU A 185 -15.97 -1.25 14.57
C LEU A 185 -15.77 0.10 15.25
N ALA A 186 -16.30 0.26 16.48
CA ALA A 186 -16.22 1.51 17.23
C ALA A 186 -14.76 1.91 17.51
N TRP A 187 -13.91 0.95 17.86
CA TRP A 187 -12.49 1.20 18.08
C TRP A 187 -11.78 1.73 16.82
N PHE A 188 -12.06 1.11 15.67
CA PHE A 188 -11.43 1.54 14.41
C PHE A 188 -11.90 2.94 13.98
N VAL A 189 -13.20 3.25 14.18
CA VAL A 189 -13.74 4.58 13.89
C VAL A 189 -13.09 5.63 14.80
N VAL A 190 -13.08 5.40 16.11
CA VAL A 190 -12.48 6.34 17.08
C VAL A 190 -11.00 6.54 16.79
N ARG A 191 -10.25 5.46 16.60
CA ARG A 191 -8.82 5.53 16.27
C ARG A 191 -8.57 6.39 15.03
N GLN A 192 -9.39 6.22 13.98
CA GLN A 192 -9.20 6.91 12.72
C GLN A 192 -9.56 8.39 12.77
N VAL A 193 -10.51 8.77 13.64
CA VAL A 193 -10.91 10.18 13.85
C VAL A 193 -9.93 10.92 14.77
N LEU A 194 -9.22 10.21 15.66
CA LEU A 194 -8.25 10.80 16.59
C LEU A 194 -6.84 10.99 16.00
N ILE A 195 -6.58 10.44 14.83
CA ILE A 195 -5.34 10.64 14.08
C ILE A 195 -5.47 11.86 13.18
#